data_7f39a56d4598891d479c50153e06654f
#
_entry.id   7f39a56d4598891d479c50153e06654f
#
_cell.length_a   1.000
_cell.length_b   1.000
_cell.length_c   1.000
_cell.angle_alpha   90.00
_cell.angle_beta   90.00
_cell.angle_gamma   90.00
#
_symmetry.space_group_name_H-M   'P 1'
#
loop_
_entity.id
_entity.type
_entity.pdbx_description
1 polymer ?
#
loop_
_entity_poly.entity_id
_entity_poly.type
_entity_poly.pdbx_seq_one_letter_code
_entity_poly.pdbx_strand_id
1 'polypeptide(L)'
;VVKGTTNGTITGIDGDFTLSGVSEGSILVISYVGYVTQEVKFNGQPLNVILKEDSQTLEEVVVVGYGVQKKANLTGAVATVNAKALESRPVSSVSAAIAGQMPGVTAIQSSGAPGSQAADITIRGKNSINAASPLVIVDGVPGSMNTIDPNDIETFTVLKDAASAAIYGVQAANGVILITTKQGKKVEKTRVTY
;
A
#
# COMPACT_ATOMS: atom_id res chain seq x y z
N VAL A 1 -16.75 19.23 -18.39
CA VAL A 1 -16.87 18.59 -19.71
C VAL A 1 -18.30 18.08 -19.87
N VAL A 2 -18.89 18.18 -21.07
CA VAL A 2 -20.19 17.57 -21.39
C VAL A 2 -19.98 16.06 -21.61
N LYS A 3 -20.73 15.24 -20.88
CA LYS A 3 -20.61 13.76 -20.94
C LYS A 3 -20.82 13.24 -22.37
N GLY A 4 -19.87 12.44 -22.84
CA GLY A 4 -19.90 11.85 -24.18
C GLY A 4 -19.45 12.77 -25.32
N THR A 5 -18.93 13.96 -25.02
CA THR A 5 -18.39 14.90 -26.00
C THR A 5 -16.99 15.38 -25.60
N THR A 6 -16.30 16.01 -26.54
CA THR A 6 -15.02 16.70 -26.27
C THR A 6 -15.21 18.16 -25.83
N ASN A 7 -16.49 18.62 -25.70
CA ASN A 7 -16.78 19.98 -25.29
C ASN A 7 -16.53 20.14 -23.78
N GLY A 8 -15.54 20.96 -23.43
CA GLY A 8 -15.15 21.18 -22.05
C GLY A 8 -14.44 22.52 -21.86
N THR A 9 -14.39 22.96 -20.61
CA THR A 9 -13.66 24.16 -20.19
C THR A 9 -12.95 23.89 -18.87
N ILE A 10 -12.04 24.75 -18.52
CA ILE A 10 -11.39 24.79 -17.20
C ILE A 10 -11.92 25.99 -16.43
N THR A 11 -11.97 25.88 -15.09
CA THR A 11 -12.37 26.96 -14.22
C THR A 11 -11.25 27.99 -14.05
N GLY A 12 -11.63 29.25 -13.88
CA GLY A 12 -10.72 30.32 -13.48
C GLY A 12 -10.26 30.20 -12.02
N ILE A 13 -9.43 31.16 -11.58
CA ILE A 13 -8.91 31.22 -10.20
C ILE A 13 -10.03 31.39 -9.18
N ASP A 14 -11.09 32.11 -9.55
CA ASP A 14 -12.25 32.37 -8.72
C ASP A 14 -13.31 31.24 -8.78
N GLY A 15 -13.03 30.19 -9.56
CA GLY A 15 -13.92 29.03 -9.72
C GLY A 15 -15.01 29.23 -10.77
N ASP A 16 -15.04 30.36 -11.45
CA ASP A 16 -15.99 30.63 -12.52
C ASP A 16 -15.63 29.86 -13.81
N PHE A 17 -16.65 29.46 -14.55
CA PHE A 17 -16.48 28.78 -15.83
C PHE A 17 -17.59 29.16 -16.81
N THR A 18 -17.25 29.19 -18.06
CA THR A 18 -18.22 29.39 -19.15
C THR A 18 -18.08 28.24 -20.14
N LEU A 19 -19.20 27.63 -20.46
CA LEU A 19 -19.27 26.54 -21.42
C LEU A 19 -20.38 26.84 -22.44
N SER A 20 -20.01 27.02 -23.70
CA SER A 20 -20.94 27.31 -24.78
C SER A 20 -21.37 26.05 -25.51
N GLY A 21 -22.54 26.08 -26.18
CA GLY A 21 -23.02 24.97 -26.99
C GLY A 21 -23.53 23.76 -26.18
N VAL A 22 -24.03 23.99 -24.96
CA VAL A 22 -24.63 22.95 -24.13
C VAL A 22 -26.12 22.97 -24.27
N SER A 23 -26.73 21.85 -24.68
CA SER A 23 -28.19 21.69 -24.76
C SER A 23 -28.78 21.42 -23.38
N GLU A 24 -30.01 21.89 -23.16
CA GLU A 24 -30.75 21.53 -21.94
C GLU A 24 -30.90 20.00 -21.84
N GLY A 25 -30.72 19.50 -20.61
CA GLY A 25 -30.76 18.07 -20.33
C GLY A 25 -29.41 17.35 -20.46
N SER A 26 -28.36 18.02 -20.95
CA SER A 26 -27.01 17.46 -21.00
C SER A 26 -26.44 17.23 -19.60
N ILE A 27 -25.64 16.19 -19.46
CA ILE A 27 -24.94 15.88 -18.21
C ILE A 27 -23.55 16.51 -18.26
N LEU A 28 -23.26 17.36 -17.29
CA LEU A 28 -21.94 17.97 -17.09
C LEU A 28 -21.17 17.15 -16.10
N VAL A 29 -19.97 16.71 -16.47
CA VAL A 29 -19.03 16.02 -15.60
C VAL A 29 -18.01 17.04 -15.10
N ILE A 30 -17.97 17.25 -13.81
CA ILE A 30 -17.09 18.20 -13.12
C ILE A 30 -16.13 17.42 -12.26
N SER A 31 -14.83 17.57 -12.50
CA SER A 31 -13.76 16.87 -11.78
C SER A 31 -12.65 17.82 -11.42
N TYR A 32 -12.08 17.62 -10.24
CA TYR A 32 -10.89 18.32 -9.77
C TYR A 32 -10.03 17.37 -8.96
N VAL A 33 -8.72 17.57 -8.97
CA VAL A 33 -7.77 16.70 -8.25
C VAL A 33 -8.04 16.81 -6.74
N GLY A 34 -8.27 15.66 -6.07
CA GLY A 34 -8.62 15.61 -4.65
C GLY A 34 -10.10 15.78 -4.33
N TYR A 35 -10.98 15.82 -5.33
CA TYR A 35 -12.43 15.93 -5.16
C TYR A 35 -13.18 14.84 -5.91
N VAL A 36 -14.32 14.43 -5.36
CA VAL A 36 -15.21 13.45 -6.00
C VAL A 36 -15.79 14.05 -7.27
N THR A 37 -15.62 13.35 -8.39
CA THR A 37 -16.22 13.74 -9.67
C THR A 37 -17.74 13.77 -9.53
N GLN A 38 -18.37 14.89 -9.91
CA GLN A 38 -19.82 15.05 -9.87
C GLN A 38 -20.41 15.13 -11.28
N GLU A 39 -21.56 14.49 -11.45
CA GLU A 39 -22.38 14.59 -12.67
C GLU A 39 -23.60 15.45 -12.37
N VAL A 40 -23.73 16.56 -13.06
CA VAL A 40 -24.83 17.52 -12.88
C VAL A 40 -25.59 17.68 -14.18
N LYS A 41 -26.92 17.55 -14.13
CA LYS A 41 -27.78 17.78 -15.29
C LYS A 41 -27.97 19.27 -15.50
N PHE A 42 -27.70 19.74 -16.70
CA PHE A 42 -27.89 21.15 -17.08
C PHE A 42 -29.37 21.47 -17.36
N ASN A 43 -29.92 22.46 -16.69
CA ASN A 43 -31.32 22.87 -16.79
C ASN A 43 -31.51 24.26 -17.44
N GLY A 44 -30.50 24.74 -18.20
CA GLY A 44 -30.58 26.05 -18.85
C GLY A 44 -30.28 27.24 -17.94
N GLN A 45 -30.00 27.02 -16.64
CA GLN A 45 -29.70 28.10 -15.69
C GLN A 45 -28.24 28.06 -15.24
N PRO A 46 -27.68 29.18 -14.75
CA PRO A 46 -26.36 29.20 -14.15
C PRO A 46 -26.26 28.15 -13.03
N LEU A 47 -25.19 27.35 -13.09
CA LEU A 47 -24.96 26.29 -12.12
C LEU A 47 -23.92 26.72 -11.09
N ASN A 48 -24.25 26.51 -9.83
CA ASN A 48 -23.30 26.58 -8.72
C ASN A 48 -23.07 25.15 -8.20
N VAL A 49 -21.84 24.64 -8.34
CA VAL A 49 -21.50 23.27 -7.98
C VAL A 49 -20.46 23.27 -6.90
N ILE A 50 -20.80 22.68 -5.76
CA ILE A 50 -19.90 22.50 -4.63
C ILE A 50 -19.33 21.09 -4.71
N LEU A 51 -18.03 20.96 -5.00
CA LEU A 51 -17.34 19.70 -5.00
C LEU A 51 -17.09 19.22 -3.57
N LYS A 52 -17.29 17.92 -3.34
CA LYS A 52 -16.93 17.28 -2.08
C LYS A 52 -15.50 16.77 -2.18
N GLU A 53 -14.71 17.00 -1.15
CA GLU A 53 -13.38 16.42 -1.06
C GLU A 53 -13.46 14.91 -1.21
N ASP A 54 -12.61 14.37 -2.09
CA ASP A 54 -12.41 12.93 -2.19
C ASP A 54 -11.52 12.50 -1.02
N SER A 55 -12.15 12.28 0.10
CA SER A 55 -11.53 11.68 1.28
C SER A 55 -11.40 10.16 1.10
N GLN A 56 -11.13 9.68 -0.11
CA GLN A 56 -10.52 8.37 -0.28
C GLN A 56 -9.10 8.47 0.27
N THR A 57 -8.99 8.61 1.58
CA THR A 57 -7.86 8.06 2.30
C THR A 57 -7.77 6.63 1.81
N LEU A 58 -6.69 6.31 1.10
CA LEU A 58 -6.30 4.93 0.89
C LEU A 58 -6.30 4.32 2.30
N GLU A 59 -7.35 3.57 2.64
CA GLU A 59 -7.44 2.85 3.90
C GLU A 59 -6.34 1.79 3.84
N GLU A 60 -5.14 2.19 4.23
CA GLU A 60 -4.02 1.27 4.34
C GLU A 60 -4.34 0.33 5.49
N VAL A 61 -4.73 -0.86 5.12
CA VAL A 61 -5.07 -1.93 6.04
C VAL A 61 -3.78 -2.68 6.35
N VAL A 62 -3.48 -2.82 7.63
CA VAL A 62 -2.30 -3.53 8.10
C VAL A 62 -2.73 -4.82 8.78
N VAL A 63 -2.11 -5.92 8.41
CA VAL A 63 -2.31 -7.21 9.10
C VAL A 63 -1.58 -7.14 10.42
N VAL A 64 -2.30 -7.32 11.52
CA VAL A 64 -1.76 -7.37 12.88
C VAL A 64 -2.30 -8.61 13.58
N GLY A 65 -1.39 -9.48 13.97
CA GLY A 65 -1.74 -10.71 14.65
C GLY A 65 -2.61 -11.61 13.79
N TYR A 66 -3.72 -12.04 14.36
CA TYR A 66 -4.71 -12.89 13.69
C TYR A 66 -5.83 -12.10 12.99
N GLY A 67 -5.64 -10.81 12.77
CA GLY A 67 -6.67 -9.95 12.19
C GLY A 67 -6.10 -8.82 11.32
N VAL A 68 -7.02 -8.13 10.65
CA VAL A 68 -6.74 -6.98 9.79
C VAL A 68 -7.27 -5.73 10.46
N GLN A 69 -6.43 -4.72 10.69
CA GLN A 69 -6.83 -3.44 11.28
C GLN A 69 -6.43 -2.27 10.36
N LYS A 70 -7.21 -1.19 10.43
CA LYS A 70 -6.85 0.05 9.74
C LYS A 70 -5.60 0.65 10.38
N LYS A 71 -4.63 1.06 9.58
CA LYS A 71 -3.37 1.67 10.05
C LYS A 71 -3.58 2.84 10.99
N ALA A 72 -4.64 3.63 10.77
CA ALA A 72 -5.01 4.76 11.63
C ALA A 72 -5.35 4.35 13.07
N ASN A 73 -5.73 3.10 13.32
CA ASN A 73 -6.09 2.59 14.63
C ASN A 73 -4.92 1.91 15.36
N LEU A 74 -3.74 1.84 14.72
CA LEU A 74 -2.56 1.23 15.31
C LEU A 74 -1.80 2.29 16.12
N THR A 75 -1.72 2.10 17.42
CA THR A 75 -0.93 2.95 18.33
C THR A 75 0.56 2.61 18.32
N GLY A 76 0.94 1.46 17.76
CA GLY A 76 2.31 0.98 17.70
C GLY A 76 3.09 1.46 16.46
N ALA A 77 4.43 1.46 16.52
CA ALA A 77 5.29 1.77 15.38
C ALA A 77 5.32 0.61 14.39
N VAL A 78 4.43 0.68 13.40
CA VAL A 78 4.31 -0.30 12.31
C VAL A 78 4.82 0.30 11.01
N ALA A 79 5.61 -0.46 10.26
CA ALA A 79 5.99 -0.09 8.90
C ALA A 79 5.47 -1.15 7.91
N THR A 80 4.84 -0.71 6.83
CA THR A 80 4.28 -1.58 5.80
C THR A 80 4.86 -1.20 4.44
N VAL A 81 5.17 -2.20 3.63
CA VAL A 81 5.55 -2.06 2.22
C VAL A 81 4.62 -2.94 1.39
N ASN A 82 4.07 -2.36 0.33
CA ASN A 82 3.18 -3.05 -0.58
C ASN A 82 3.95 -3.76 -1.71
N ALA A 83 3.33 -4.77 -2.32
CA ALA A 83 3.86 -5.55 -3.42
C ALA A 83 4.51 -4.71 -4.53
N LYS A 84 3.87 -3.61 -4.95
CA LYS A 84 4.38 -2.74 -6.03
C LYS A 84 5.79 -2.18 -5.77
N ALA A 85 6.14 -1.93 -4.51
CA ALA A 85 7.48 -1.44 -4.15
C ALA A 85 8.54 -2.55 -4.20
N LEU A 86 8.13 -3.81 -4.06
CA LEU A 86 9.00 -4.99 -4.12
C LEU A 86 9.16 -5.48 -5.57
N GLU A 87 8.09 -5.48 -6.37
CA GLU A 87 8.09 -5.92 -7.78
C GLU A 87 9.04 -5.11 -8.68
N SER A 88 9.30 -3.85 -8.33
CA SER A 88 10.20 -2.99 -9.11
C SER A 88 11.70 -3.33 -8.96
N ARG A 89 12.04 -4.28 -8.08
CA ARG A 89 13.43 -4.64 -7.78
C ARG A 89 13.74 -6.06 -8.27
N PRO A 90 14.66 -6.21 -9.22
CA PRO A 90 15.11 -7.54 -9.70
C PRO A 90 16.07 -8.16 -8.66
N VAL A 91 15.53 -8.60 -7.53
CA VAL A 91 16.30 -9.27 -6.46
C VAL A 91 15.77 -10.67 -6.24
N SER A 92 16.67 -11.58 -5.93
CA SER A 92 16.38 -13.01 -5.77
C SER A 92 15.93 -13.41 -4.37
N SER A 93 15.96 -12.50 -3.38
CA SER A 93 15.50 -12.77 -2.02
C SER A 93 14.66 -11.64 -1.45
N VAL A 94 13.66 -12.02 -0.68
CA VAL A 94 12.77 -11.07 0.03
C VAL A 94 13.56 -10.19 0.99
N SER A 95 14.53 -10.75 1.71
CA SER A 95 15.35 -10.01 2.64
C SER A 95 16.19 -8.91 1.97
N ALA A 96 16.69 -9.16 0.76
CA ALA A 96 17.39 -8.14 -0.03
C ALA A 96 16.43 -7.10 -0.64
N ALA A 97 15.21 -7.50 -1.03
CA ALA A 97 14.19 -6.60 -1.56
C ALA A 97 13.81 -5.47 -0.58
N ILE A 98 13.82 -5.79 0.71
CA ILE A 98 13.38 -4.89 1.79
C ILE A 98 14.46 -3.89 2.19
N ALA A 99 15.72 -4.13 1.81
CA ALA A 99 16.84 -3.27 2.17
C ALA A 99 16.56 -1.81 1.78
N GLY A 100 16.58 -0.90 2.78
CA GLY A 100 16.35 0.53 2.60
C GLY A 100 14.90 0.96 2.34
N GLN A 101 13.92 0.04 2.38
CA GLN A 101 12.51 0.37 2.15
C GLN A 101 11.76 0.83 3.41
N MET A 102 12.29 0.52 4.59
CA MET A 102 11.61 0.81 5.84
C MET A 102 12.52 1.50 6.84
N PRO A 103 12.08 2.60 7.47
CA PRO A 103 12.84 3.23 8.52
C PRO A 103 12.95 2.31 9.74
N GLY A 104 14.15 2.18 10.31
CA GLY A 104 14.43 1.34 11.47
C GLY A 104 14.53 -0.17 11.19
N VAL A 105 14.53 -0.57 9.94
CA VAL A 105 14.85 -1.94 9.51
C VAL A 105 16.16 -1.91 8.74
N THR A 106 17.13 -2.67 9.20
CA THR A 106 18.43 -2.80 8.54
C THR A 106 18.56 -4.21 7.98
N ALA A 107 18.86 -4.31 6.70
CA ALA A 107 19.17 -5.57 6.04
C ALA A 107 20.63 -5.54 5.59
N ILE A 108 21.44 -6.45 6.11
CA ILE A 108 22.87 -6.55 5.81
C ILE A 108 23.11 -7.86 5.10
N GLN A 109 23.58 -7.78 3.88
CA GLN A 109 24.02 -8.96 3.13
C GLN A 109 25.52 -9.21 3.43
N SER A 110 25.83 -10.31 4.06
CA SER A 110 27.18 -10.66 4.47
C SER A 110 28.01 -11.30 3.35
N SER A 111 27.36 -11.81 2.29
CA SER A 111 28.03 -12.45 1.16
C SER A 111 27.40 -12.06 -0.15
N GLY A 112 28.20 -11.82 -1.18
CA GLY A 112 27.78 -11.66 -2.58
C GLY A 112 27.86 -12.93 -3.40
N ALA A 113 28.13 -14.08 -2.78
CA ALA A 113 28.26 -15.35 -3.50
C ALA A 113 26.90 -15.78 -4.09
N PRO A 114 26.91 -16.35 -5.32
CA PRO A 114 25.70 -16.90 -5.91
C PRO A 114 25.06 -17.97 -4.99
N GLY A 115 23.77 -17.85 -4.74
CA GLY A 115 23.01 -18.71 -3.82
C GLY A 115 23.04 -18.29 -2.34
N SER A 116 23.87 -17.33 -1.93
CA SER A 116 23.94 -16.79 -0.55
C SER A 116 23.44 -15.33 -0.50
N GLN A 117 22.29 -15.08 -1.08
CA GLN A 117 21.77 -13.71 -1.24
C GLN A 117 20.82 -13.29 -0.11
N ALA A 118 20.64 -14.12 0.90
CA ALA A 118 19.86 -13.78 2.07
C ALA A 118 20.54 -12.67 2.87
N ALA A 119 19.80 -11.62 3.21
CA ALA A 119 20.27 -10.57 4.08
C ALA A 119 19.82 -10.84 5.51
N ASP A 120 20.71 -10.57 6.47
CA ASP A 120 20.37 -10.56 7.90
C ASP A 120 19.58 -9.30 8.21
N ILE A 121 18.34 -9.49 8.70
CA ILE A 121 17.46 -8.38 9.05
C ILE A 121 17.54 -8.13 10.55
N THR A 122 17.71 -6.85 10.89
CA THR A 122 17.59 -6.36 12.26
C THR A 122 16.60 -5.20 12.33
N ILE A 123 15.79 -5.20 13.39
CA ILE A 123 14.80 -4.15 13.65
C ILE A 123 15.28 -3.31 14.82
N ARG A 124 15.46 -1.98 14.58
CA ARG A 124 15.99 -1.03 15.56
C ARG A 124 17.40 -1.38 16.12
N GLY A 125 18.18 -2.14 15.34
CA GLY A 125 19.52 -2.57 15.72
C GLY A 125 19.56 -3.88 16.50
N LYS A 126 20.77 -4.26 16.97
CA LYS A 126 20.98 -5.48 17.77
C LYS A 126 20.83 -5.14 19.25
N ASN A 127 19.85 -5.71 19.91
CA ASN A 127 19.56 -5.47 21.33
C ASN A 127 20.37 -6.38 22.27
N SER A 128 21.05 -7.40 21.76
CA SER A 128 21.83 -8.36 22.54
C SER A 128 22.99 -8.90 21.72
N ILE A 129 24.03 -9.36 22.39
CA ILE A 129 25.20 -10.04 21.79
C ILE A 129 24.73 -11.36 21.09
N ASN A 130 23.76 -12.04 21.68
CA ASN A 130 23.09 -13.21 21.11
C ASN A 130 21.79 -12.82 20.37
N ALA A 131 21.81 -11.68 19.65
CA ALA A 131 20.63 -11.17 19.01
C ALA A 131 20.03 -12.20 18.06
N ALA A 132 18.90 -12.77 18.48
CA ALA A 132 18.08 -13.59 17.61
C ALA A 132 17.50 -12.71 16.49
N SER A 133 17.34 -13.31 15.32
CA SER A 133 16.63 -12.67 14.20
C SER A 133 15.19 -12.34 14.60
N PRO A 134 14.56 -11.34 13.98
CA PRO A 134 13.15 -11.08 14.18
C PRO A 134 12.29 -12.31 13.83
N LEU A 135 11.16 -12.44 14.51
CA LEU A 135 10.21 -13.52 14.23
C LEU A 135 9.53 -13.25 12.87
N VAL A 136 9.61 -14.21 11.96
CA VAL A 136 8.95 -14.12 10.65
C VAL A 136 7.69 -14.96 10.67
N ILE A 137 6.58 -14.37 10.27
CA ILE A 137 5.27 -15.01 10.14
C ILE A 137 4.79 -14.83 8.71
N VAL A 138 4.50 -15.94 8.07
CA VAL A 138 4.00 -16.02 6.70
C VAL A 138 2.57 -16.54 6.74
N ASP A 139 1.63 -15.74 6.27
CA ASP A 139 0.19 -16.07 6.27
C ASP A 139 -0.32 -16.60 7.63
N GLY A 140 0.20 -16.03 8.73
CA GLY A 140 -0.18 -16.40 10.08
C GLY A 140 0.63 -17.55 10.70
N VAL A 141 1.56 -18.17 9.97
CA VAL A 141 2.39 -19.28 10.44
C VAL A 141 3.86 -18.85 10.56
N PRO A 142 4.57 -19.20 11.65
CA PRO A 142 6.01 -18.98 11.74
C PRO A 142 6.75 -19.68 10.60
N GLY A 143 7.60 -18.94 9.90
CA GLY A 143 8.30 -19.44 8.72
C GLY A 143 9.58 -18.67 8.40
N SER A 144 10.16 -18.95 7.25
CA SER A 144 11.34 -18.27 6.72
C SER A 144 10.97 -17.42 5.52
N MET A 145 11.42 -16.16 5.49
CA MET A 145 11.20 -15.29 4.34
C MET A 145 12.00 -15.70 3.09
N ASN A 146 13.05 -16.50 3.28
CA ASN A 146 13.90 -16.92 2.17
C ASN A 146 13.28 -18.05 1.32
N THR A 147 12.17 -18.62 1.76
CA THR A 147 11.42 -19.67 1.03
C THR A 147 10.32 -19.09 0.13
N ILE A 148 10.12 -17.77 0.16
CA ILE A 148 9.03 -17.09 -0.56
C ILE A 148 9.63 -16.31 -1.73
N ASP A 149 8.98 -16.39 -2.89
CA ASP A 149 9.32 -15.52 -4.01
C ASP A 149 8.87 -14.08 -3.70
N PRO A 150 9.73 -13.07 -3.89
CA PRO A 150 9.33 -11.66 -3.72
C PRO A 150 8.10 -11.25 -4.52
N ASN A 151 7.87 -11.89 -5.66
CA ASN A 151 6.71 -11.62 -6.51
C ASN A 151 5.39 -12.16 -5.96
N ASP A 152 5.43 -13.14 -5.05
CA ASP A 152 4.25 -13.72 -4.43
C ASP A 152 3.76 -12.93 -3.21
N ILE A 153 4.49 -11.92 -2.79
CA ILE A 153 4.13 -11.09 -1.63
C ILE A 153 3.08 -10.07 -2.02
N GLU A 154 1.99 -9.98 -1.24
CA GLU A 154 1.00 -8.91 -1.32
C GLU A 154 1.36 -7.75 -0.39
N THR A 155 1.66 -8.05 0.89
CA THR A 155 2.07 -7.04 1.87
C THR A 155 3.19 -7.56 2.76
N PHE A 156 4.07 -6.64 3.13
CA PHE A 156 5.15 -6.87 4.08
C PHE A 156 5.02 -5.86 5.22
N THR A 157 4.79 -6.34 6.42
CA THR A 157 4.56 -5.50 7.61
C THR A 157 5.58 -5.82 8.70
N VAL A 158 6.16 -4.78 9.29
CA VAL A 158 7.09 -4.92 10.41
C VAL A 158 6.51 -4.27 11.66
N LEU A 159 6.33 -5.09 12.70
CA LEU A 159 5.97 -4.65 14.03
C LEU A 159 7.25 -4.36 14.81
N LYS A 160 7.51 -3.08 15.10
CA LYS A 160 8.76 -2.63 15.72
C LYS A 160 8.64 -2.47 17.22
N ASP A 161 7.43 -2.38 17.75
CA ASP A 161 7.15 -2.16 19.17
C ASP A 161 6.74 -3.44 19.87
N ALA A 162 7.16 -3.56 21.11
CA ALA A 162 6.78 -4.67 21.99
C ALA A 162 5.26 -4.77 22.19
N ALA A 163 4.54 -3.63 22.21
CA ALA A 163 3.09 -3.60 22.37
C ALA A 163 2.37 -4.29 21.21
N SER A 164 2.75 -3.99 19.96
CA SER A 164 2.17 -4.63 18.77
C SER A 164 2.67 -6.06 18.56
N ALA A 165 3.85 -6.40 19.07
CA ALA A 165 4.45 -7.72 18.99
C ALA A 165 4.02 -8.67 20.13
N ALA A 166 3.39 -8.16 21.20
CA ALA A 166 3.07 -8.90 22.44
C ALA A 166 2.24 -10.17 22.21
N ILE A 167 1.36 -10.18 21.23
CA ILE A 167 0.53 -11.34 20.89
C ILE A 167 1.34 -12.54 20.39
N TYR A 168 2.59 -12.33 19.94
CA TYR A 168 3.50 -13.38 19.47
C TYR A 168 4.46 -13.86 20.56
N GLY A 169 4.31 -13.34 21.79
CA GLY A 169 5.07 -13.79 22.95
C GLY A 169 6.55 -13.41 22.94
N VAL A 170 7.34 -14.15 23.71
CA VAL A 170 8.78 -13.87 23.95
C VAL A 170 9.62 -13.92 22.68
N GLN A 171 9.24 -14.73 21.70
CA GLN A 171 9.96 -14.86 20.43
C GLN A 171 9.91 -13.56 19.61
N ALA A 172 8.93 -12.70 19.87
CA ALA A 172 8.75 -11.42 19.21
C ALA A 172 9.58 -10.27 19.83
N ALA A 173 10.42 -10.53 20.82
CA ALA A 173 11.21 -9.51 21.52
C ALA A 173 12.11 -8.67 20.61
N ASN A 174 12.57 -9.25 19.49
CA ASN A 174 13.40 -8.59 18.47
C ASN A 174 12.58 -8.00 17.31
N GLY A 175 11.26 -7.92 17.48
CA GLY A 175 10.31 -7.49 16.46
C GLY A 175 9.72 -8.66 15.67
N VAL A 176 8.64 -8.38 14.95
CA VAL A 176 7.92 -9.35 14.13
C VAL A 176 7.81 -8.84 12.70
N ILE A 177 8.05 -9.72 11.77
CA ILE A 177 7.86 -9.51 10.34
C ILE A 177 6.67 -10.34 9.90
N LEU A 178 5.61 -9.67 9.42
CA LEU A 178 4.43 -10.31 8.88
C LEU A 178 4.48 -10.23 7.37
N ILE A 179 4.38 -11.36 6.71
CA ILE A 179 4.33 -11.48 5.26
C ILE A 179 2.97 -12.06 4.90
N THR A 180 2.24 -11.34 4.06
CA THR A 180 1.01 -11.86 3.46
C THR A 180 1.26 -12.14 2.00
N THR A 181 0.94 -13.34 1.54
CA THR A 181 1.11 -13.73 0.14
C THR A 181 -0.13 -13.38 -0.67
N LYS A 182 0.06 -13.23 -1.98
CA LYS A 182 -1.02 -12.97 -2.93
C LYS A 182 -1.99 -14.16 -2.94
N GLN A 183 -3.24 -13.90 -2.59
CA GLN A 183 -4.29 -14.89 -2.67
C GLN A 183 -4.97 -14.87 -4.03
N GLY A 184 -5.39 -16.03 -4.51
CA GLY A 184 -6.16 -16.13 -5.73
C GLY A 184 -7.47 -15.35 -5.63
N LYS A 185 -7.66 -14.34 -6.48
CA LYS A 185 -8.90 -13.57 -6.59
C LYS A 185 -9.76 -14.22 -7.66
N LYS A 186 -11.07 -14.34 -7.39
CA LYS A 186 -12.03 -14.75 -8.42
C LYS A 186 -12.06 -13.68 -9.51
N VAL A 187 -11.49 -13.97 -10.67
CA VAL A 187 -11.43 -13.06 -11.81
C VAL A 187 -12.49 -13.49 -12.80
N GLU A 188 -13.34 -12.57 -13.24
CA GLU A 188 -14.39 -12.85 -14.23
C GLU A 188 -13.82 -13.12 -15.64
N LYS A 189 -12.57 -12.70 -15.89
CA LYS A 189 -11.89 -12.89 -17.19
C LYS A 189 -10.50 -13.46 -16.99
N THR A 190 -10.18 -14.49 -17.78
CA THR A 190 -8.83 -15.06 -17.84
C THR A 190 -7.86 -14.00 -18.38
N ARG A 191 -6.80 -13.70 -17.62
CA ARG A 191 -5.71 -12.83 -18.05
C ARG A 191 -4.50 -13.69 -18.37
N VAL A 192 -4.05 -13.66 -19.60
CA VAL A 192 -2.82 -14.30 -20.04
C VAL A 192 -1.77 -13.22 -20.22
N THR A 193 -0.63 -13.37 -19.54
CA THR A 193 0.53 -12.47 -19.68
C THR A 193 1.71 -13.30 -20.17
N TYR A 194 2.40 -12.86 -21.22
CA TYR A 194 3.61 -13.49 -21.78
C TYR A 194 4.68 -12.43 -21.98
#